data_e1abee53539575c777c72bbb291c0f01
#
_entry.id   e1abee53539575c777c72bbb291c0f01
#
_cell.length_a   1.000
_cell.length_b   1.000
_cell.length_c   1.000
_cell.angle_alpha   90.00
_cell.angle_beta   90.00
_cell.angle_gamma   90.00
#
_symmetry.space_group_name_H-M   'P 1'
#
loop_
_entity.id
_entity.type
_entity.pdbx_description
1 polymer ?
#
loop_
_entity_poly.entity_id
_entity_poly.type
_entity_poly.pdbx_seq_one_letter_code
_entity_poly.pdbx_strand_id
1 'polypeptide(L)'
;DNIVKGAVVPPTKVVRHDPDDPYLVVAADKGTATFSDIANGVSADYGFWLGDAFASGGSVGYDHKKMGITARGAWESVKRHFRSFGHNTQTTPFTVAGIGDMSGDVFGNGMLLSEQIKLVAAFDHRHIFIDPSPDVAKSFAERQRMFNLPRSSWDDYDKSLISKGG
;
A
#
# COMPACT_ATOMS: atom_id res chain seq x y z
N ASP A 1 -10.74 15.65 20.31
CA ASP A 1 -11.07 17.04 20.61
C ASP A 1 -10.81 17.93 19.38
N ASN A 2 -11.43 19.10 19.33
CA ASN A 2 -11.21 20.06 18.25
C ASN A 2 -10.24 21.18 18.71
N ILE A 3 -9.68 21.92 17.76
CA ILE A 3 -8.91 23.14 18.03
C ILE A 3 -9.69 24.34 17.48
N VAL A 4 -10.13 25.21 18.35
CA VAL A 4 -10.86 26.44 18.01
C VAL A 4 -10.10 27.66 18.53
N LYS A 5 -9.66 28.53 17.62
CA LYS A 5 -8.87 29.73 17.95
C LYS A 5 -7.65 29.43 18.83
N GLY A 6 -6.99 28.27 18.59
CA GLY A 6 -5.81 27.85 19.32
C GLY A 6 -6.07 27.16 20.67
N ALA A 7 -7.32 27.00 21.09
CA ALA A 7 -7.69 26.26 22.30
C ALA A 7 -8.24 24.88 21.96
N VAL A 8 -7.90 23.86 22.76
CA VAL A 8 -8.49 22.52 22.65
C VAL A 8 -9.92 22.56 23.19
N VAL A 9 -10.88 22.17 22.38
CA VAL A 9 -12.30 22.17 22.70
C VAL A 9 -12.84 20.76 22.62
N PRO A 10 -13.18 20.13 23.75
CA PRO A 10 -13.75 18.78 23.77
C PRO A 10 -15.19 18.74 23.29
N PRO A 11 -15.70 17.58 22.81
CA PRO A 11 -17.08 17.41 22.47
C PRO A 11 -18.00 17.51 23.70
N THR A 12 -19.15 18.20 23.58
CA THR A 12 -20.02 18.53 24.69
C THR A 12 -20.99 17.41 25.14
N LYS A 13 -21.17 16.37 24.29
CA LYS A 13 -22.15 15.30 24.53
C LYS A 13 -21.49 13.92 24.68
N VAL A 14 -20.23 13.89 25.08
CA VAL A 14 -19.45 12.67 25.20
C VAL A 14 -18.80 12.62 26.60
N VAL A 15 -18.87 11.47 27.23
CA VAL A 15 -18.10 11.19 28.46
C VAL A 15 -16.68 10.86 28.04
N ARG A 16 -15.73 11.63 28.55
CA ARG A 16 -14.30 11.41 28.30
C ARG A 16 -13.65 10.81 29.53
N HIS A 17 -12.79 9.84 29.31
CA HIS A 17 -11.96 9.22 30.35
C HIS A 17 -10.48 9.62 30.23
N ASP A 18 -10.09 10.15 29.07
CA ASP A 18 -8.73 10.56 28.75
C ASP A 18 -8.58 12.10 28.79
N PRO A 19 -7.35 12.60 28.95
CA PRO A 19 -7.06 14.04 28.88
C PRO A 19 -7.33 14.60 27.48
N ASP A 20 -7.16 15.90 27.30
CA ASP A 20 -7.31 16.58 26.03
C ASP A 20 -6.40 15.97 24.96
N ASP A 21 -6.99 15.60 23.82
CA ASP A 21 -6.27 15.04 22.67
C ASP A 21 -6.84 15.64 21.37
N PRO A 22 -6.14 16.59 20.75
CA PRO A 22 -6.58 17.23 19.51
C PRO A 22 -6.37 16.36 18.26
N TYR A 23 -5.69 15.23 18.40
CA TYR A 23 -5.42 14.33 17.29
C TYR A 23 -6.39 13.16 17.28
N LEU A 24 -6.83 12.79 16.10
CA LEU A 24 -7.69 11.64 15.90
C LEU A 24 -7.05 10.76 14.81
N VAL A 25 -6.74 9.53 15.17
CA VAL A 25 -6.30 8.51 14.19
C VAL A 25 -7.49 7.65 13.82
N VAL A 26 -7.81 7.63 12.54
CA VAL A 26 -8.89 6.81 11.99
C VAL A 26 -8.32 5.87 10.95
N ALA A 27 -8.85 4.66 10.88
CA ALA A 27 -8.58 3.71 9.83
C ALA A 27 -9.88 3.51 9.03
N ALA A 28 -9.83 3.82 7.73
CA ALA A 28 -10.93 3.49 6.84
C ALA A 28 -10.88 2.00 6.49
N ASP A 29 -12.03 1.37 6.45
CA ASP A 29 -12.15 -0.05 6.02
C ASP A 29 -11.65 -0.24 4.58
N LYS A 30 -11.84 0.77 3.75
CA LYS A 30 -11.36 0.79 2.37
C LYS A 30 -10.76 2.15 2.03
N GLY A 31 -9.42 2.19 1.93
CA GLY A 31 -8.69 3.39 1.56
C GLY A 31 -8.76 3.64 0.06
N THR A 32 -9.80 4.34 -0.41
CA THR A 32 -9.87 4.88 -1.76
C THR A 32 -10.06 6.39 -1.71
N ALA A 33 -9.65 7.09 -2.76
CA ALA A 33 -9.82 8.55 -2.87
C ALA A 33 -11.28 9.00 -2.60
N THR A 34 -12.27 8.25 -3.09
CA THR A 34 -13.69 8.55 -2.89
C THR A 34 -14.08 8.53 -1.39
N PHE A 35 -13.61 7.55 -0.64
CA PHE A 35 -13.89 7.48 0.80
C PHE A 35 -13.17 8.57 1.57
N SER A 36 -11.97 8.95 1.15
CA SER A 36 -11.25 10.07 1.75
C SER A 36 -11.98 11.39 1.57
N ASP A 37 -12.54 11.66 0.40
CA ASP A 37 -13.35 12.87 0.16
C ASP A 37 -14.63 12.89 1.00
N ILE A 38 -15.29 11.75 1.17
CA ILE A 38 -16.47 11.64 2.05
C ILE A 38 -16.08 11.91 3.50
N ALA A 39 -15.00 11.28 3.98
CA ALA A 39 -14.52 11.48 5.35
C ALA A 39 -14.11 12.93 5.61
N ASN A 40 -13.41 13.56 4.66
CA ASN A 40 -13.03 14.96 4.73
C ASN A 40 -14.25 15.89 4.72
N GLY A 41 -15.29 15.58 3.91
CA GLY A 41 -16.54 16.31 3.90
C GLY A 41 -17.26 16.27 5.25
N VAL A 42 -17.41 15.09 5.83
CA VAL A 42 -17.99 14.94 7.18
C VAL A 42 -17.14 15.69 8.22
N SER A 43 -15.83 15.59 8.16
CA SER A 43 -14.92 16.34 9.04
C SER A 43 -15.11 17.85 8.94
N ALA A 44 -15.30 18.36 7.73
CA ALA A 44 -15.55 19.78 7.48
C ALA A 44 -16.90 20.23 8.04
N ASP A 45 -17.96 19.42 7.94
CA ASP A 45 -19.27 19.72 8.51
C ASP A 45 -19.23 19.89 10.04
N TYR A 46 -18.32 19.19 10.71
CA TYR A 46 -18.03 19.36 12.12
C TYR A 46 -17.04 20.50 12.42
N GLY A 47 -16.54 21.18 11.40
CA GLY A 47 -15.54 22.24 11.57
C GLY A 47 -14.22 21.73 12.14
N PHE A 48 -13.83 20.47 11.83
CA PHE A 48 -12.60 19.90 12.35
C PHE A 48 -11.38 20.58 11.74
N TRP A 49 -10.42 20.92 12.57
CA TRP A 49 -9.31 21.81 12.25
C TRP A 49 -8.32 21.29 11.20
N LEU A 50 -8.22 19.96 11.02
CA LEU A 50 -7.32 19.36 10.03
C LEU A 50 -7.78 19.58 8.58
N GLY A 51 -9.06 19.93 8.36
CA GLY A 51 -9.59 20.10 7.01
C GLY A 51 -9.44 18.84 6.17
N ASP A 52 -9.00 18.99 4.94
CA ASP A 52 -8.79 17.90 3.96
C ASP A 52 -7.57 17.01 4.26
N ALA A 53 -6.74 17.38 5.23
CA ALA A 53 -5.68 16.52 5.74
C ALA A 53 -6.19 15.44 6.72
N PHE A 54 -7.46 15.47 7.11
CA PHE A 54 -8.06 14.49 8.01
C PHE A 54 -8.00 13.06 7.41
N ALA A 55 -8.38 12.91 6.14
CA ALA A 55 -8.20 11.66 5.40
C ALA A 55 -7.33 11.90 4.16
N SER A 56 -6.18 11.25 4.10
CA SER A 56 -5.25 11.38 2.98
C SER A 56 -5.74 10.66 1.71
N GLY A 57 -5.24 11.08 0.55
CA GLY A 57 -5.54 10.42 -0.73
C GLY A 57 -6.87 10.82 -1.37
N GLY A 58 -7.53 11.88 -0.88
CA GLY A 58 -8.68 12.49 -1.53
C GLY A 58 -8.32 13.26 -2.80
N SER A 59 -9.33 13.89 -3.44
CA SER A 59 -9.19 14.62 -4.71
C SER A 59 -8.21 15.80 -4.65
N VAL A 60 -8.01 16.39 -3.47
CA VAL A 60 -7.03 17.46 -3.20
C VAL A 60 -5.69 16.93 -2.68
N GLY A 61 -5.58 15.64 -2.44
CA GLY A 61 -4.38 14.96 -2.01
C GLY A 61 -3.59 14.36 -3.17
N TYR A 62 -2.97 13.22 -2.94
CA TYR A 62 -2.19 12.49 -3.92
C TYR A 62 -2.71 11.05 -4.10
N ASP A 63 -2.50 10.50 -5.30
CA ASP A 63 -2.82 9.10 -5.58
C ASP A 63 -1.71 8.21 -5.01
N HIS A 64 -2.03 7.46 -3.97
CA HIS A 64 -1.09 6.57 -3.28
C HIS A 64 -0.44 5.55 -4.22
N LYS A 65 -1.23 4.94 -5.11
CA LYS A 65 -0.72 3.94 -6.05
C LYS A 65 0.23 4.55 -7.07
N LYS A 66 -0.11 5.70 -7.64
CA LYS A 66 0.76 6.39 -8.59
C LYS A 66 2.06 6.86 -7.95
N MET A 67 1.98 7.37 -6.73
CA MET A 67 3.17 7.78 -5.98
C MET A 67 3.95 6.58 -5.45
N GLY A 68 3.28 5.52 -5.03
CA GLY A 68 3.86 4.31 -4.44
C GLY A 68 4.62 4.60 -3.14
N ILE A 69 4.20 5.60 -2.37
CA ILE A 69 4.98 6.12 -1.26
C ILE A 69 5.19 5.10 -0.15
N THR A 70 4.17 4.32 0.18
CA THR A 70 4.25 3.26 1.20
C THR A 70 5.22 2.17 0.78
N ALA A 71 5.12 1.71 -0.46
CA ALA A 71 6.02 0.70 -0.99
C ALA A 71 7.48 1.19 -1.03
N ARG A 72 7.70 2.44 -1.46
CA ARG A 72 9.05 3.05 -1.48
C ARG A 72 9.66 3.14 -0.09
N GLY A 73 8.89 3.56 0.91
CA GLY A 73 9.35 3.61 2.30
C GLY A 73 9.68 2.22 2.85
N ALA A 74 8.81 1.25 2.63
CA ALA A 74 9.06 -0.15 3.01
C ALA A 74 10.30 -0.71 2.30
N TRP A 75 10.53 -0.33 1.04
CA TRP A 75 11.69 -0.78 0.26
C TRP A 75 13.02 -0.29 0.82
N GLU A 76 13.08 0.91 1.36
CA GLU A 76 14.29 1.39 2.06
C GLU A 76 14.63 0.48 3.27
N SER A 77 13.61 0.03 4.01
CA SER A 77 13.80 -0.95 5.08
C SER A 77 14.27 -2.30 4.54
N VAL A 78 13.69 -2.80 3.45
CA VAL A 78 14.13 -4.04 2.79
C VAL A 78 15.60 -3.95 2.41
N LYS A 79 16.01 -2.91 1.70
CA LYS A 79 17.41 -2.69 1.31
C LYS A 79 18.34 -2.66 2.53
N ARG A 80 17.92 -2.00 3.61
CA ARG A 80 18.70 -1.93 4.84
C ARG A 80 18.90 -3.30 5.49
N HIS A 81 17.81 -4.07 5.62
CA HIS A 81 17.88 -5.40 6.21
C HIS A 81 18.74 -6.36 5.39
N PHE A 82 18.55 -6.41 4.08
CA PHE A 82 19.36 -7.26 3.20
C PHE A 82 20.84 -6.88 3.20
N ARG A 83 21.16 -5.59 3.34
CA ARG A 83 22.55 -5.11 3.45
C ARG A 83 23.25 -5.69 4.65
N SER A 84 22.55 -5.94 5.77
CA SER A 84 23.15 -6.58 6.96
C SER A 84 23.57 -8.02 6.70
N PHE A 85 23.04 -8.67 5.68
CA PHE A 85 23.46 -10.00 5.20
C PHE A 85 24.48 -9.94 4.05
N GLY A 86 24.97 -8.76 3.70
CA GLY A 86 25.85 -8.58 2.55
C GLY A 86 25.18 -8.73 1.20
N HIS A 87 23.84 -8.67 1.13
CA HIS A 87 23.06 -8.88 -0.09
C HIS A 87 22.51 -7.57 -0.65
N ASN A 88 22.76 -7.31 -1.93
CA ASN A 88 22.23 -6.15 -2.63
C ASN A 88 20.99 -6.55 -3.47
N THR A 89 19.82 -6.18 -3.00
CA THR A 89 18.54 -6.49 -3.64
C THR A 89 18.35 -5.85 -5.01
N GLN A 90 19.20 -4.89 -5.40
CA GLN A 90 19.12 -4.23 -6.70
C GLN A 90 20.00 -4.88 -7.77
N THR A 91 20.91 -5.76 -7.38
CA THR A 91 21.85 -6.38 -8.31
C THR A 91 21.94 -7.91 -8.18
N THR A 92 21.34 -8.47 -7.14
CA THR A 92 21.45 -9.92 -6.85
C THR A 92 20.06 -10.51 -6.65
N PRO A 93 19.70 -11.59 -7.37
CA PRO A 93 18.38 -12.21 -7.24
C PRO A 93 18.11 -12.73 -5.82
N PHE A 94 16.86 -12.57 -5.37
CA PHE A 94 16.37 -13.07 -4.10
C PHE A 94 14.90 -13.48 -4.19
N THR A 95 14.48 -14.41 -3.36
CA THR A 95 13.11 -14.93 -3.34
C THR A 95 12.19 -14.06 -2.51
N VAL A 96 10.95 -13.95 -2.99
CA VAL A 96 9.88 -13.23 -2.28
C VAL A 96 8.63 -14.11 -2.26
N ALA A 97 7.99 -14.18 -1.11
CA ALA A 97 6.62 -14.64 -0.96
C ALA A 97 5.81 -13.54 -0.28
N GLY A 98 4.57 -13.31 -0.71
CA GLY A 98 3.81 -12.19 -0.17
C GLY A 98 2.30 -12.30 -0.27
N ILE A 99 1.63 -11.37 0.36
CA ILE A 99 0.18 -11.23 0.38
C ILE A 99 -0.22 -10.00 -0.42
N GLY A 100 -1.04 -10.19 -1.44
CA GLY A 100 -1.52 -9.14 -2.32
C GLY A 100 -1.53 -9.55 -3.78
N ASP A 101 -1.87 -8.61 -4.64
CA ASP A 101 -1.85 -8.75 -6.10
C ASP A 101 -1.20 -7.53 -6.77
N MET A 102 -0.96 -7.61 -8.06
CA MET A 102 -0.30 -6.54 -8.80
C MET A 102 -1.20 -5.31 -9.01
N SER A 103 -2.51 -5.41 -8.81
CA SER A 103 -3.42 -4.27 -8.87
C SER A 103 -3.40 -3.41 -7.60
N GLY A 104 -2.93 -3.96 -6.49
CA GLY A 104 -2.82 -3.28 -5.20
C GLY A 104 -1.72 -2.22 -5.16
N ASP A 105 -1.89 -1.20 -4.31
CA ASP A 105 -0.91 -0.12 -4.15
C ASP A 105 0.43 -0.66 -3.62
N VAL A 106 0.44 -1.19 -2.40
CA VAL A 106 1.70 -1.53 -1.71
C VAL A 106 2.39 -2.73 -2.35
N PHE A 107 1.66 -3.81 -2.59
CA PHE A 107 2.22 -5.00 -3.21
C PHE A 107 2.65 -4.73 -4.65
N GLY A 108 1.77 -4.15 -5.46
CA GLY A 108 2.05 -3.87 -6.87
C GLY A 108 3.28 -2.97 -7.06
N ASN A 109 3.33 -1.85 -6.36
CA ASN A 109 4.51 -0.98 -6.40
C ASN A 109 5.75 -1.69 -5.84
N GLY A 110 5.63 -2.38 -4.72
CA GLY A 110 6.76 -3.07 -4.05
C GLY A 110 7.42 -4.10 -4.95
N MET A 111 6.62 -4.89 -5.67
CA MET A 111 7.13 -5.94 -6.56
C MET A 111 7.79 -5.41 -7.85
N LEU A 112 7.76 -4.10 -8.08
CA LEU A 112 8.43 -3.43 -9.19
C LEU A 112 9.67 -2.61 -8.77
N LEU A 113 9.99 -2.53 -7.48
CA LEU A 113 11.13 -1.76 -6.98
C LEU A 113 12.49 -2.46 -7.15
N SER A 114 12.51 -3.71 -7.59
CA SER A 114 13.71 -4.40 -8.00
C SER A 114 13.42 -5.40 -9.12
N GLU A 115 14.26 -5.37 -10.14
CA GLU A 115 14.25 -6.36 -11.23
C GLU A 115 14.80 -7.72 -10.79
N GLN A 116 15.34 -7.83 -9.58
CA GLN A 116 15.99 -9.03 -9.06
C GLN A 116 15.03 -9.93 -8.25
N ILE A 117 13.76 -9.53 -8.12
CA ILE A 117 12.76 -10.30 -7.36
C ILE A 117 12.40 -11.60 -8.10
N LYS A 118 12.61 -12.72 -7.41
CA LYS A 118 12.02 -14.03 -7.72
C LYS A 118 10.76 -14.21 -6.89
N LEU A 119 9.61 -13.86 -7.44
CA LEU A 119 8.33 -14.03 -6.77
C LEU A 119 7.93 -15.50 -6.83
N VAL A 120 8.16 -16.23 -5.75
CA VAL A 120 7.91 -17.68 -5.69
C VAL A 120 6.51 -18.03 -5.25
N ALA A 121 5.87 -17.15 -4.48
CA ALA A 121 4.48 -17.31 -4.07
C ALA A 121 3.83 -15.96 -3.78
N ALA A 122 2.57 -15.85 -4.13
CA ALA A 122 1.73 -14.73 -3.70
C ALA A 122 0.28 -15.19 -3.60
N PHE A 123 -0.54 -14.53 -2.78
CA PHE A 123 -1.96 -14.77 -2.76
C PHE A 123 -2.75 -13.52 -2.43
N ASP A 124 -3.93 -13.45 -2.99
CA ASP A 124 -4.94 -12.46 -2.67
C ASP A 124 -6.19 -13.16 -2.09
N HIS A 125 -7.31 -12.45 -2.02
CA HIS A 125 -8.57 -13.00 -1.50
C HIS A 125 -9.25 -14.01 -2.43
N ARG A 126 -8.70 -14.26 -3.63
CA ARG A 126 -9.30 -15.14 -4.66
C ARG A 126 -8.38 -16.23 -5.14
N HIS A 127 -7.07 -15.95 -5.25
CA HIS A 127 -6.12 -16.82 -5.94
C HIS A 127 -4.84 -17.01 -5.14
N ILE A 128 -4.22 -18.15 -5.35
CA ILE A 128 -2.86 -18.46 -4.90
C ILE A 128 -2.00 -18.61 -6.15
N PHE A 129 -0.91 -17.85 -6.22
CA PHE A 129 0.12 -17.93 -7.24
C PHE A 129 1.34 -18.64 -6.67
N ILE A 130 1.86 -19.63 -7.40
CA ILE A 130 3.08 -20.35 -7.03
C ILE A 130 3.95 -20.48 -8.27
N ASP A 131 5.21 -20.09 -8.18
CA ASP A 131 6.24 -20.32 -9.19
C ASP A 131 7.55 -20.71 -8.48
N PRO A 132 7.87 -22.00 -8.40
CA PRO A 132 9.03 -22.49 -7.64
C PRO A 132 10.38 -21.97 -8.15
N SER A 133 10.49 -21.63 -9.42
CA SER A 133 11.76 -21.20 -10.04
C SER A 133 11.53 -20.15 -11.13
N PRO A 134 11.05 -18.94 -10.77
CA PRO A 134 10.72 -17.92 -11.76
C PRO A 134 11.98 -17.43 -12.49
N ASP A 135 11.84 -17.26 -13.80
CA ASP A 135 12.80 -16.48 -14.58
C ASP A 135 12.68 -15.01 -14.17
N VAL A 136 13.78 -14.44 -13.70
CA VAL A 136 13.78 -13.10 -13.09
C VAL A 136 13.27 -12.02 -14.04
N ALA A 137 13.76 -12.02 -15.28
CA ALA A 137 13.43 -10.98 -16.26
C ALA A 137 12.00 -11.12 -16.77
N LYS A 138 11.59 -12.35 -17.11
CA LYS A 138 10.22 -12.63 -17.58
C LYS A 138 9.19 -12.35 -16.49
N SER A 139 9.46 -12.78 -15.26
CA SER A 139 8.59 -12.54 -14.11
C SER A 139 8.47 -11.04 -13.80
N PHE A 140 9.54 -10.26 -13.94
CA PHE A 140 9.47 -8.81 -13.78
C PHE A 140 8.60 -8.16 -14.86
N ALA A 141 8.83 -8.49 -16.12
CA ALA A 141 8.06 -7.95 -17.24
C ALA A 141 6.55 -8.28 -17.11
N GLU A 142 6.23 -9.49 -16.67
CA GLU A 142 4.85 -9.90 -16.48
C GLU A 142 4.20 -9.18 -15.30
N ARG A 143 4.89 -9.01 -14.17
CA ARG A 143 4.41 -8.21 -13.05
C ARG A 143 4.16 -6.75 -13.48
N GLN A 144 5.04 -6.19 -14.30
CA GLN A 144 4.85 -4.83 -14.82
C GLN A 144 3.61 -4.73 -15.73
N ARG A 145 3.38 -5.73 -16.59
CA ARG A 145 2.16 -5.83 -17.40
C ARG A 145 0.91 -5.85 -16.52
N MET A 146 0.90 -6.73 -15.52
CA MET A 146 -0.23 -6.88 -14.60
C MET A 146 -0.48 -5.62 -13.76
N PHE A 147 0.56 -4.92 -13.35
CA PHE A 147 0.44 -3.65 -12.61
C PHE A 147 -0.31 -2.58 -13.40
N ASN A 148 -0.09 -2.55 -14.71
CA ASN A 148 -0.76 -1.63 -15.64
C ASN A 148 -2.16 -2.10 -16.06
N LEU A 149 -2.51 -3.34 -15.80
CA LEU A 149 -3.82 -3.90 -16.10
C LEU A 149 -4.81 -3.55 -14.98
N PRO A 150 -5.89 -2.81 -15.27
CA PRO A 150 -6.85 -2.44 -14.24
C PRO A 150 -7.48 -3.66 -13.54
N ARG A 151 -7.42 -3.68 -12.21
CA ARG A 151 -8.00 -4.74 -11.38
C ARG A 151 -7.47 -6.15 -11.70
N SER A 152 -6.22 -6.26 -12.11
CA SER A 152 -5.58 -7.55 -12.34
C SER A 152 -5.58 -8.43 -11.09
N SER A 153 -5.61 -9.72 -11.30
CA SER A 153 -5.47 -10.74 -10.25
C SER A 153 -4.48 -11.81 -10.72
N TRP A 154 -4.13 -12.77 -9.86
CA TRP A 154 -3.16 -13.80 -10.23
C TRP A 154 -3.64 -14.73 -11.35
N ASP A 155 -4.94 -14.80 -11.63
CA ASP A 155 -5.46 -15.55 -12.79
C ASP A 155 -5.12 -14.89 -14.13
N ASP A 156 -4.81 -13.60 -14.14
CA ASP A 156 -4.37 -12.85 -15.33
C ASP A 156 -2.87 -13.05 -15.66
N TYR A 157 -2.12 -13.74 -14.80
CA TYR A 157 -0.72 -14.07 -15.04
C TYR A 157 -0.59 -15.02 -16.22
N ASP A 158 0.36 -14.76 -17.13
CA ASP A 158 0.64 -15.67 -18.25
C ASP A 158 1.21 -17.00 -17.73
N LYS A 159 0.35 -18.01 -17.72
CA LYS A 159 0.67 -19.34 -17.17
C LYS A 159 1.82 -20.03 -17.90
N SER A 160 2.12 -19.63 -19.14
CA SER A 160 3.26 -20.17 -19.90
C SER A 160 4.61 -19.71 -19.35
N LEU A 161 4.64 -18.66 -18.53
CA LEU A 161 5.85 -18.15 -17.89
C LEU A 161 6.15 -18.82 -16.54
N ILE A 162 5.18 -19.56 -15.99
CA ILE A 162 5.32 -20.26 -14.72
C ILE A 162 6.23 -21.48 -14.91
N SER A 163 7.19 -21.64 -14.01
CA SER A 163 8.10 -22.77 -14.05
C SER A 163 7.41 -24.10 -13.70
N LYS A 164 8.06 -25.21 -14.05
CA LYS A 164 7.52 -26.55 -13.78
C LYS A 164 7.21 -26.74 -12.30
N GLY A 165 5.99 -27.13 -11.99
CA GLY A 165 5.50 -27.36 -10.63
C GLY A 165 4.79 -26.17 -10.00
N GLY A 166 4.61 -25.11 -10.76
CA GLY A 166 3.77 -23.97 -10.37
C GLY A 166 2.37 -24.06 -10.94
#